data_5f544dfb61dba64f6a2f6c17e3cf5044
#
_entry.id   5f544dfb61dba64f6a2f6c17e3cf5044
#
_cell.length_a   1.000
_cell.length_b   1.000
_cell.length_c   1.000
_cell.angle_alpha   90.00
_cell.angle_beta   90.00
_cell.angle_gamma   90.00
#
_symmetry.space_group_name_H-M   'P 1'
#
loop_
_entity.id
_entity.type
_entity.pdbx_description
1 polymer ?
#
loop_
_entity_poly.entity_id
_entity_poly.type
_entity_poly.pdbx_seq_one_letter_code
_entity_poly.pdbx_strand_id
1 'polypeptide(L)'
;MTSSQEWTQEWTQGNQPGLTVRWSLREAPEGTEKALADYVAGTSHARFTGKPGLRFKTWRMREGEWFEGCYVFATDAERAEFQESFTATAAESAGSQIIGSSPVLIEPCTVVAVAEGGEGFAAAASYTT
;
A
#
# COMPACT_ATOMS: atom_id res chain seq x y z
N MET A 1 27.09 -17.92 14.53
CA MET A 1 25.97 -17.24 15.20
C MET A 1 25.99 -15.74 15.04
N THR A 2 27.16 -15.23 14.72
CA THR A 2 27.28 -13.80 14.56
C THR A 2 26.39 -13.25 13.45
N SER A 3 26.38 -13.93 12.30
CA SER A 3 25.54 -13.46 11.22
C SER A 3 24.08 -13.60 11.56
N SER A 4 23.73 -14.65 12.28
CA SER A 4 22.39 -14.86 12.75
C SER A 4 21.95 -13.76 13.70
N GLN A 5 22.88 -13.37 14.58
CA GLN A 5 22.62 -12.30 15.53
C GLN A 5 22.48 -10.97 14.82
N GLU A 6 23.35 -10.73 13.87
CA GLU A 6 23.33 -9.53 13.05
C GLU A 6 21.99 -9.42 12.32
N TRP A 7 21.58 -10.53 11.74
CA TRP A 7 20.31 -10.60 11.03
C TRP A 7 19.15 -10.31 11.97
N THR A 8 19.19 -10.87 13.17
CA THR A 8 18.14 -10.65 14.15
C THR A 8 18.09 -9.20 14.59
N GLN A 9 19.25 -8.56 14.76
CA GLN A 9 19.31 -7.19 15.16
C GLN A 9 18.73 -6.28 14.10
N GLU A 10 19.11 -6.50 12.86
CA GLU A 10 18.57 -5.74 11.75
C GLU A 10 17.06 -5.94 11.67
N TRP A 11 16.63 -7.17 11.85
CA TRP A 11 15.24 -7.50 11.82
C TRP A 11 14.47 -6.82 12.93
N THR A 12 15.06 -6.78 14.13
CA THR A 12 14.45 -6.15 15.28
C THR A 12 14.36 -4.66 15.12
N GLN A 13 15.45 -4.05 14.63
CA GLN A 13 15.47 -2.62 14.38
C GLN A 13 14.54 -2.26 13.26
N GLY A 14 14.46 -3.16 12.30
CA GLY A 14 13.63 -2.94 11.16
C GLY A 14 12.30 -3.61 11.31
N ASN A 15 11.67 -3.54 12.51
CA ASN A 15 10.29 -3.96 12.54
C ASN A 15 9.69 -3.53 11.24
N GLN A 16 8.95 -4.39 10.57
CA GLN A 16 8.44 -4.03 9.27
C GLN A 16 7.10 -3.33 9.45
N PRO A 17 7.13 -1.99 9.59
CA PRO A 17 5.90 -1.26 9.83
C PRO A 17 5.05 -1.22 8.58
N GLY A 18 3.84 -1.69 8.72
CA GLY A 18 2.89 -1.71 7.62
C GLY A 18 1.78 -0.72 7.82
N LEU A 19 1.05 -0.50 6.74
CA LEU A 19 -0.12 0.36 6.75
C LEU A 19 -1.08 -0.15 5.70
N THR A 20 -2.36 -0.25 6.05
CA THR A 20 -3.40 -0.60 5.09
C THR A 20 -4.36 0.56 4.98
N VAL A 21 -4.66 0.96 3.75
CA VAL A 21 -5.69 1.96 3.48
C VAL A 21 -6.70 1.28 2.59
N ARG A 22 -7.94 1.20 3.02
CA ARG A 22 -8.98 0.49 2.28
C ARG A 22 -10.19 1.38 2.03
N TRP A 23 -10.74 1.28 0.85
CA TRP A 23 -12.00 1.91 0.47
C TRP A 23 -13.03 0.83 0.18
N SER A 24 -14.29 1.13 0.43
CA SER A 24 -15.39 0.28 -0.01
C SER A 24 -15.77 0.66 -1.44
N LEU A 25 -15.99 -0.33 -2.28
CA LEU A 25 -16.47 -0.10 -3.63
C LEU A 25 -17.96 -0.44 -3.78
N ARG A 26 -18.61 -0.76 -2.67
CA ARG A 26 -19.99 -1.26 -2.75
C ARG A 26 -20.97 -0.24 -3.32
N GLU A 27 -20.68 1.04 -3.13
CA GLU A 27 -21.55 2.09 -3.65
C GLU A 27 -20.82 3.00 -4.64
N ALA A 28 -19.69 2.52 -5.17
CA ALA A 28 -18.91 3.31 -6.13
C ALA A 28 -19.62 3.32 -7.48
N PRO A 29 -19.41 4.39 -8.27
CA PRO A 29 -20.01 4.46 -9.61
C PRO A 29 -19.52 3.34 -10.51
N GLU A 30 -20.31 3.01 -11.50
CA GLU A 30 -19.91 2.06 -12.52
C GLU A 30 -18.64 2.58 -13.20
N GLY A 31 -17.70 1.66 -13.48
CA GLY A 31 -16.45 2.03 -14.12
C GLY A 31 -15.36 2.45 -13.16
N THR A 32 -15.64 2.44 -11.86
CA THR A 32 -14.65 2.84 -10.85
C THR A 32 -13.41 1.96 -10.89
N GLU A 33 -13.59 0.64 -11.04
CA GLU A 33 -12.45 -0.28 -11.02
C GLU A 33 -11.47 0.04 -12.14
N LYS A 34 -11.99 0.31 -13.34
CA LYS A 34 -11.12 0.66 -14.45
C LYS A 34 -10.44 2.01 -14.21
N ALA A 35 -11.18 2.97 -13.68
CA ALA A 35 -10.61 4.28 -13.38
C ALA A 35 -9.50 4.18 -12.35
N LEU A 36 -9.68 3.33 -11.33
CA LEU A 36 -8.65 3.11 -10.32
C LEU A 36 -7.42 2.44 -10.95
N ALA A 37 -7.64 1.43 -11.78
CA ALA A 37 -6.53 0.74 -12.44
C ALA A 37 -5.76 1.70 -13.34
N ASP A 38 -6.45 2.55 -14.08
CA ASP A 38 -5.81 3.54 -14.94
C ASP A 38 -5.01 4.55 -14.11
N TYR A 39 -5.56 4.98 -12.98
CA TYR A 39 -4.85 5.89 -12.10
C TYR A 39 -3.59 5.25 -11.54
N VAL A 40 -3.68 4.00 -11.10
CA VAL A 40 -2.52 3.30 -10.57
C VAL A 40 -1.46 3.16 -11.65
N ALA A 41 -1.84 2.68 -12.83
CA ALA A 41 -0.89 2.47 -13.92
C ALA A 41 -0.26 3.77 -14.39
N GLY A 42 -1.05 4.84 -14.47
CA GLY A 42 -0.59 6.10 -15.04
C GLY A 42 0.09 7.04 -14.06
N THR A 43 -0.16 6.89 -12.77
CA THR A 43 0.31 7.89 -11.81
C THR A 43 0.86 7.26 -10.53
N SER A 44 0.03 6.50 -9.83
CA SER A 44 0.37 6.07 -8.46
C SER A 44 1.54 5.11 -8.44
N HIS A 45 1.58 4.15 -9.36
CA HIS A 45 2.64 3.16 -9.40
C HIS A 45 4.01 3.82 -9.53
N ALA A 46 4.12 4.77 -10.47
CA ALA A 46 5.38 5.48 -10.68
C ALA A 46 5.77 6.31 -9.46
N ARG A 47 4.77 6.93 -8.81
CA ARG A 47 5.05 7.78 -7.66
C ARG A 47 5.62 6.99 -6.49
N PHE A 48 5.17 5.76 -6.30
CA PHE A 48 5.65 4.94 -5.20
C PHE A 48 6.85 4.07 -5.54
N THR A 49 7.12 3.86 -6.84
CA THR A 49 8.29 3.09 -7.25
C THR A 49 9.55 3.88 -6.89
N GLY A 50 10.42 3.25 -6.11
CA GLY A 50 11.67 3.89 -5.70
C GLY A 50 11.51 4.95 -4.62
N LYS A 51 10.33 5.06 -4.01
CA LYS A 51 10.10 6.08 -2.98
C LYS A 51 10.99 5.82 -1.76
N PRO A 52 11.76 6.84 -1.33
CA PRO A 52 12.59 6.69 -0.13
C PRO A 52 11.72 6.38 1.09
N GLY A 53 12.20 5.49 1.93
CA GLY A 53 11.50 5.11 3.15
C GLY A 53 10.45 4.03 2.97
N LEU A 54 10.12 3.71 1.74
CA LEU A 54 9.14 2.65 1.44
C LEU A 54 9.89 1.39 1.03
N ARG A 55 9.51 0.25 1.61
CA ARG A 55 10.07 -1.03 1.18
C ARG A 55 9.32 -1.55 -0.01
N PHE A 56 7.99 -1.62 0.09
CA PHE A 56 7.18 -1.93 -1.08
C PHE A 56 5.73 -1.59 -0.79
N LYS A 57 4.95 -1.57 -1.85
CA LYS A 57 3.52 -1.32 -1.79
C LYS A 57 2.83 -2.24 -2.76
N THR A 58 1.67 -2.75 -2.36
CA THR A 58 0.78 -3.44 -3.28
C THR A 58 -0.55 -2.71 -3.30
N TRP A 59 -1.19 -2.73 -4.45
CA TRP A 59 -2.56 -2.25 -4.60
C TRP A 59 -3.39 -3.50 -4.89
N ARG A 60 -4.46 -3.68 -4.15
CA ARG A 60 -5.30 -4.86 -4.31
C ARG A 60 -6.74 -4.43 -4.46
N MET A 61 -7.52 -5.22 -5.16
CA MET A 61 -8.91 -4.89 -5.39
C MET A 61 -9.73 -6.16 -5.52
N ARG A 62 -10.88 -6.13 -4.87
CA ARG A 62 -11.92 -7.11 -5.14
C ARG A 62 -13.07 -6.34 -5.76
N GLU A 63 -13.37 -6.62 -7.02
CA GLU A 63 -14.32 -5.82 -7.79
C GLU A 63 -15.66 -5.77 -7.10
N GLY A 64 -16.24 -4.57 -7.02
CA GLY A 64 -17.50 -4.35 -6.37
C GLY A 64 -17.46 -4.36 -4.85
N GLU A 65 -16.33 -4.72 -4.26
CA GLU A 65 -16.23 -4.89 -2.81
C GLU A 65 -15.29 -3.87 -2.17
N TRP A 66 -14.02 -3.89 -2.55
CA TRP A 66 -13.05 -3.00 -1.91
C TRP A 66 -11.81 -2.80 -2.78
N PHE A 67 -11.14 -1.69 -2.50
CA PHE A 67 -9.84 -1.35 -3.09
C PHE A 67 -8.92 -0.95 -1.93
N GLU A 68 -7.66 -1.38 -1.97
CA GLU A 68 -6.75 -1.04 -0.87
C GLU A 68 -5.32 -0.90 -1.32
N GLY A 69 -4.58 -0.05 -0.60
CA GLY A 69 -3.14 0.03 -0.69
C GLY A 69 -2.55 -0.58 0.56
N CYS A 70 -1.57 -1.46 0.38
CA CYS A 70 -0.86 -2.09 1.50
C CYS A 70 0.59 -1.69 1.39
N TYR A 71 1.09 -1.03 2.43
CA TYR A 71 2.42 -0.43 2.46
C TYR A 71 3.30 -1.11 3.48
N VAL A 72 4.58 -1.22 3.17
CA VAL A 72 5.59 -1.61 4.16
C VAL A 72 6.69 -0.56 4.10
N PHE A 73 6.96 0.06 5.24
CA PHE A 73 7.94 1.13 5.32
C PHE A 73 9.22 0.63 5.98
N ALA A 74 10.30 1.40 5.84
CA ALA A 74 11.59 1.03 6.40
C ALA A 74 11.63 1.25 7.91
N THR A 75 10.94 2.29 8.41
CA THR A 75 10.95 2.63 9.84
C THR A 75 9.57 3.02 10.30
N ASP A 76 9.35 2.93 11.60
CA ASP A 76 8.10 3.38 12.21
C ASP A 76 7.87 4.86 11.97
N ALA A 77 8.92 5.65 12.01
CA ALA A 77 8.81 7.08 11.82
C ALA A 77 8.29 7.41 10.42
N GLU A 78 8.79 6.69 9.41
CA GLU A 78 8.36 6.93 8.04
C GLU A 78 6.93 6.50 7.83
N ARG A 79 6.53 5.38 8.43
CA ARG A 79 5.13 4.95 8.34
C ARG A 79 4.22 5.97 9.02
N ALA A 80 4.60 6.44 10.21
CA ALA A 80 3.78 7.38 10.95
C ALA A 80 3.64 8.70 10.21
N GLU A 81 4.72 9.17 9.60
CA GLU A 81 4.69 10.41 8.84
C GLU A 81 3.75 10.30 7.64
N PHE A 82 3.87 9.20 6.90
CA PHE A 82 2.99 8.99 5.77
C PHE A 82 1.54 8.87 6.22
N GLN A 83 1.29 8.10 7.28
CA GLN A 83 -0.07 7.89 7.77
C GLN A 83 -0.70 9.21 8.20
N GLU A 84 0.03 10.04 8.92
CA GLU A 84 -0.48 11.32 9.39
C GLU A 84 -0.80 12.23 8.21
N SER A 85 0.14 12.31 7.27
CA SER A 85 -0.04 13.16 6.11
C SER A 85 -1.22 12.70 5.24
N PHE A 86 -1.32 11.40 5.02
CA PHE A 86 -2.41 10.86 4.22
C PHE A 86 -3.76 11.06 4.91
N THR A 87 -3.80 10.79 6.21
CA THR A 87 -5.06 10.91 6.97
C THR A 87 -5.59 12.33 6.91
N ALA A 88 -4.70 13.31 6.96
CA ALA A 88 -5.10 14.72 6.97
C ALA A 88 -5.84 15.10 5.69
N THR A 89 -5.54 14.46 4.56
CA THR A 89 -6.14 14.80 3.28
C THR A 89 -6.77 13.61 2.58
N ALA A 90 -7.15 12.60 3.35
CA ALA A 90 -7.64 11.35 2.75
C ALA A 90 -8.89 11.57 1.90
N ALA A 91 -9.78 12.45 2.32
CA ALA A 91 -11.01 12.71 1.57
C ALA A 91 -10.73 13.33 0.20
N GLU A 92 -9.63 14.05 0.06
CA GLU A 92 -9.25 14.70 -1.18
C GLU A 92 -8.28 13.88 -2.02
N SER A 93 -7.89 12.69 -1.53
CA SER A 93 -6.96 11.85 -2.27
C SER A 93 -7.58 11.39 -3.58
N ALA A 94 -6.73 11.05 -4.55
CA ALA A 94 -7.20 10.62 -5.85
C ALA A 94 -8.11 9.41 -5.75
N GLY A 95 -7.76 8.44 -4.90
CA GLY A 95 -8.61 7.27 -4.69
C GLY A 95 -10.00 7.66 -4.21
N SER A 96 -10.07 8.55 -3.23
CA SER A 96 -11.36 9.00 -2.70
C SER A 96 -12.17 9.75 -3.74
N GLN A 97 -11.50 10.54 -4.58
CA GLN A 97 -12.20 11.27 -5.64
C GLN A 97 -12.77 10.31 -6.68
N ILE A 98 -11.99 9.31 -7.07
CA ILE A 98 -12.43 8.33 -8.07
C ILE A 98 -13.59 7.49 -7.53
N ILE A 99 -13.48 7.05 -6.28
CA ILE A 99 -14.47 6.16 -5.67
C ILE A 99 -15.70 6.93 -5.22
N GLY A 100 -15.52 8.18 -4.84
CA GLY A 100 -16.62 9.00 -4.36
C GLY A 100 -16.85 8.91 -2.86
N SER A 101 -15.88 8.35 -2.12
CA SER A 101 -15.99 8.26 -0.66
C SER A 101 -14.60 8.16 -0.07
N SER A 102 -14.50 8.49 1.21
CA SER A 102 -13.24 8.42 1.95
C SER A 102 -12.91 6.97 2.30
N PRO A 103 -11.65 6.68 2.64
CA PRO A 103 -11.30 5.34 3.09
C PRO A 103 -12.13 4.91 4.30
N VAL A 104 -12.44 3.63 4.34
CA VAL A 104 -13.14 3.05 5.49
C VAL A 104 -12.16 2.50 6.53
N LEU A 105 -10.87 2.40 6.16
CA LEU A 105 -9.86 1.85 7.06
C LEU A 105 -8.52 2.50 6.75
N ILE A 106 -7.85 3.01 7.78
CA ILE A 106 -6.47 3.45 7.72
C ILE A 106 -5.84 2.85 8.96
N GLU A 107 -5.11 1.76 8.78
CA GLU A 107 -4.69 0.96 9.90
C GLU A 107 -3.21 0.59 9.84
N PRO A 108 -2.43 0.99 10.86
CA PRO A 108 -1.05 0.54 10.94
C PRO A 108 -0.99 -0.90 11.42
N CYS A 109 0.07 -1.59 11.06
CA CYS A 109 0.27 -2.97 11.48
C CYS A 109 1.76 -3.27 11.52
N THR A 110 2.09 -4.46 12.02
CA THR A 110 3.44 -4.97 11.97
C THR A 110 3.46 -6.11 10.96
N VAL A 111 4.32 -6.00 9.98
CA VAL A 111 4.51 -7.09 9.02
C VAL A 111 5.47 -8.09 9.66
N VAL A 112 4.96 -9.25 9.97
CA VAL A 112 5.73 -10.26 10.70
C VAL A 112 6.79 -10.89 9.81
N ALA A 113 6.46 -11.11 8.55
CA ALA A 113 7.39 -11.76 7.62
C ALA A 113 6.97 -11.50 6.20
N VAL A 114 7.93 -11.54 5.30
CA VAL A 114 7.68 -11.47 3.86
C VAL A 114 8.40 -12.66 3.24
N ALA A 115 7.67 -13.44 2.46
CA ALA A 115 8.28 -14.55 1.73
C ALA A 115 8.17 -14.27 0.25
N GLU A 116 9.25 -14.44 -0.46
CA GLU A 116 9.24 -14.34 -1.92
C GLU A 116 9.09 -15.74 -2.47
N GLY A 117 8.11 -15.92 -3.36
CA GLY A 117 7.88 -17.23 -3.97
C GLY A 117 8.88 -17.51 -5.09
N GLY A 118 8.83 -18.73 -5.62
CA GLY A 118 9.75 -19.14 -6.67
C GLY A 118 9.64 -18.33 -7.94
N GLU A 119 8.50 -17.70 -8.18
CA GLU A 119 8.28 -16.89 -9.38
C GLU A 119 8.74 -15.43 -9.21
N GLY A 120 9.03 -15.02 -7.97
CA GLY A 120 9.48 -13.67 -7.70
C GLY A 120 8.34 -12.66 -7.80
N PHE A 121 8.71 -11.39 -7.73
CA PHE A 121 7.75 -10.29 -7.85
C PHE A 121 7.74 -9.78 -9.29
N ALA A 122 6.54 -9.52 -9.79
CA ALA A 122 6.38 -8.79 -11.05
C ALA A 122 6.03 -7.36 -10.67
N ALA A 123 7.06 -6.54 -10.49
CA ALA A 123 6.89 -5.16 -9.99
C ALA A 123 6.36 -4.26 -11.10
N ALA A 124 5.09 -4.41 -11.41
CA ALA A 124 4.47 -3.67 -12.51
C ALA A 124 2.99 -3.50 -12.24
N ALA A 125 2.39 -2.50 -12.88
CA ALA A 125 0.95 -2.33 -12.88
C ALA A 125 0.38 -3.29 -13.91
N SER A 126 -0.40 -4.27 -13.46
CA SER A 126 -0.76 -5.41 -14.30
C SER A 126 -2.25 -5.73 -14.36
N TYR A 127 -3.09 -4.84 -13.84
CA TYR A 127 -4.53 -5.11 -13.89
C TYR A 127 -5.03 -5.12 -15.33
N THR A 128 -5.79 -6.12 -15.66
CA THR A 128 -6.48 -6.18 -16.96
C THR A 128 -7.95 -6.48 -16.71
N THR A 129 -8.80 -5.78 -17.44
CA THR A 129 -10.25 -5.99 -17.33
C THR A 129 -10.73 -7.06 -18.27
#